data_0ef5568f4fabd4003e13b03ce2becb2f
#
_entry.id   0ef5568f4fabd4003e13b03ce2becb2f
#
_cell.length_a   1.000
_cell.length_b   1.000
_cell.length_c   1.000
_cell.angle_alpha   90.00
_cell.angle_beta   90.00
_cell.angle_gamma   90.00
#
_symmetry.space_group_name_H-M   'P 1'
#
loop_
_entity.id
_entity.type
_entity.pdbx_description
1 polymer ?
#
loop_
_entity_poly.entity_id
_entity_poly.type
_entity_poly.pdbx_seq_one_letter_code
_entity_poly.pdbx_strand_id
1 'polypeptide(L)'
;MDKKTAVSLLVAASLLAGCAAKPDQAQASSAVDSQINDPFEGFNRTMWKFNYDVLDPYILRPLAVGWSNTPKPITSGIRNVLSNLDEPASAVNYLLQGQPKEAIVHFNRFWINSTFGLLGLVDVAGAAGMQKENQREFGHVLGHYGVGFGPYVMVPGYGSFTPRQDIGGLVDSTYVPLALITPWGSVAKWALEGIDSRADALDKDALLRNSPDSYILFRDAYFQNQNFIVSGGRAPTTENPNAKELNDVIDEID
;
A
#
# COMPACT_ATOMS: atom_id res chain seq x y z
N MET A 1 -26.20 -26.89 -18.92
CA MET A 1 -25.23 -26.15 -18.08
C MET A 1 -23.88 -26.85 -18.29
N ASP A 2 -22.98 -26.17 -19.02
CA ASP A 2 -21.73 -26.80 -19.42
C ASP A 2 -20.81 -27.04 -18.21
N LYS A 3 -20.07 -28.17 -18.25
CA LYS A 3 -19.15 -28.57 -17.17
C LYS A 3 -18.14 -27.47 -16.80
N LYS A 4 -17.82 -26.58 -17.74
CA LYS A 4 -16.92 -25.42 -17.51
C LYS A 4 -17.56 -24.34 -16.66
N THR A 5 -18.85 -24.07 -16.81
CA THR A 5 -19.62 -23.11 -15.98
C THR A 5 -19.83 -23.64 -14.55
N ALA A 6 -20.00 -24.95 -14.38
CA ALA A 6 -20.15 -25.56 -13.07
C ALA A 6 -18.84 -25.53 -12.26
N VAL A 7 -17.69 -25.71 -12.92
CA VAL A 7 -16.36 -25.61 -12.26
C VAL A 7 -16.04 -24.16 -11.88
N SER A 8 -16.36 -23.18 -12.70
CA SER A 8 -16.16 -21.76 -12.38
C SER A 8 -17.03 -21.28 -11.22
N LEU A 9 -18.27 -21.78 -11.11
CA LEU A 9 -19.16 -21.50 -9.99
C LEU A 9 -18.71 -22.17 -8.68
N LEU A 10 -18.12 -23.37 -8.76
CA LEU A 10 -17.57 -24.07 -7.59
C LEU A 10 -16.30 -23.40 -7.06
N VAL A 11 -15.45 -22.86 -7.91
CA VAL A 11 -14.25 -22.10 -7.52
C VAL A 11 -14.64 -20.75 -6.90
N ALA A 12 -15.65 -20.07 -7.45
CA ALA A 12 -16.18 -18.84 -6.88
C ALA A 12 -16.85 -19.05 -5.51
N ALA A 13 -17.59 -20.17 -5.32
CA ALA A 13 -18.25 -20.51 -4.06
C ALA A 13 -17.27 -20.92 -2.95
N SER A 14 -16.13 -21.53 -3.29
CA SER A 14 -15.11 -21.92 -2.31
C SER A 14 -14.30 -20.72 -1.80
N LEU A 15 -14.25 -19.61 -2.53
CA LEU A 15 -13.61 -18.35 -2.09
C LEU A 15 -14.48 -17.55 -1.11
N LEU A 16 -15.80 -17.80 -1.06
CA LEU A 16 -16.75 -17.12 -0.16
C LEU A 16 -16.96 -17.83 1.18
N ALA A 17 -16.42 -19.03 1.37
CA ALA A 17 -16.54 -19.83 2.59
C ALA A 17 -15.46 -19.57 3.65
N GLY A 18 -14.74 -18.45 3.57
CA GLY A 18 -13.71 -17.99 4.52
C GLY A 18 -14.34 -17.38 5.77
N CYS A 19 -14.64 -18.21 6.75
CA CYS A 19 -14.74 -17.99 8.20
C CYS A 19 -15.12 -16.60 8.72
N ALA A 20 -16.37 -16.45 9.10
CA ALA A 20 -16.78 -15.57 10.19
C ALA A 20 -16.30 -16.16 11.53
N ALA A 21 -15.09 -15.89 11.95
CA ALA A 21 -14.61 -16.14 13.31
C ALA A 21 -14.88 -14.88 14.15
N LYS A 22 -15.61 -15.05 15.27
CA LYS A 22 -15.84 -13.99 16.27
C LYS A 22 -14.51 -13.58 16.91
N PRO A 23 -14.24 -12.29 17.14
CA PRO A 23 -13.08 -11.87 17.89
C PRO A 23 -13.32 -12.09 19.39
N ASP A 24 -12.56 -13.01 20.00
CA ASP A 24 -12.40 -13.06 21.44
C ASP A 24 -11.45 -11.93 21.88
N GLN A 25 -11.88 -11.18 22.89
CA GLN A 25 -11.13 -10.09 23.50
C GLN A 25 -9.94 -10.63 24.28
N ALA A 26 -8.72 -10.40 23.79
CA ALA A 26 -7.50 -10.56 24.58
C ALA A 26 -6.39 -9.60 24.11
N GLN A 27 -6.08 -8.67 24.97
CA GLN A 27 -4.83 -7.92 25.17
C GLN A 27 -4.24 -7.13 23.99
N ALA A 28 -4.23 -5.82 24.16
CA ALA A 28 -3.85 -4.79 23.16
C ALA A 28 -2.35 -4.72 22.77
N SER A 29 -1.47 -5.51 23.35
CA SER A 29 -0.06 -5.62 22.91
C SER A 29 0.18 -6.70 21.85
N SER A 30 -0.80 -7.57 21.63
CA SER A 30 -0.78 -8.65 20.63
C SER A 30 -1.56 -8.31 19.36
N ALA A 31 -2.22 -7.16 19.27
CA ALA A 31 -3.16 -6.87 18.19
C ALA A 31 -2.50 -6.70 16.80
N VAL A 32 -1.23 -6.28 16.73
CA VAL A 32 -0.49 -6.18 15.47
C VAL A 32 0.06 -7.54 15.07
N ASP A 33 0.54 -8.32 16.03
CA ASP A 33 1.14 -9.64 15.78
C ASP A 33 0.08 -10.69 15.39
N SER A 34 -1.15 -10.56 15.92
CA SER A 34 -2.26 -11.48 15.59
C SER A 34 -2.87 -11.28 14.19
N GLN A 35 -2.57 -10.16 13.51
CA GLN A 35 -3.04 -9.88 12.15
C GLN A 35 -2.04 -10.30 11.07
N ILE A 36 -0.78 -10.58 11.43
CA ILE A 36 0.26 -10.97 10.49
C ILE A 36 0.21 -12.48 10.28
N ASN A 37 -0.34 -12.90 9.14
CA ASN A 37 -0.37 -14.30 8.75
C ASN A 37 0.81 -14.56 7.80
N ASP A 38 1.92 -15.08 8.35
CA ASP A 38 3.15 -15.40 7.63
C ASP A 38 3.44 -16.91 7.65
N PRO A 39 2.58 -17.74 7.02
CA PRO A 39 2.73 -19.20 7.05
C PRO A 39 3.95 -19.70 6.26
N PHE A 40 4.55 -18.84 5.43
CA PHE A 40 5.68 -19.15 4.57
C PHE A 40 6.97 -18.46 5.03
N GLU A 41 7.12 -18.14 6.32
CA GLU A 41 8.24 -17.35 6.84
C GLU A 41 9.61 -17.88 6.39
N GLY A 42 9.85 -19.18 6.40
CA GLY A 42 11.12 -19.76 5.96
C GLY A 42 11.44 -19.49 4.48
N PHE A 43 10.44 -19.59 3.61
CA PHE A 43 10.54 -19.21 2.20
C PHE A 43 10.72 -17.69 2.06
N ASN A 44 9.90 -16.92 2.75
CA ASN A 44 9.88 -15.46 2.71
C ASN A 44 11.23 -14.88 3.14
N ARG A 45 11.87 -15.43 4.17
CA ARG A 45 13.22 -15.04 4.62
C ARG A 45 14.29 -15.33 3.55
N THR A 46 14.16 -16.44 2.83
CA THR A 46 15.08 -16.76 1.73
C THR A 46 14.92 -15.77 0.56
N MET A 47 13.67 -15.45 0.20
CA MET A 47 13.38 -14.46 -0.85
C MET A 47 13.75 -13.03 -0.42
N TRP A 48 13.58 -12.70 0.86
CA TRP A 48 14.07 -11.44 1.42
C TRP A 48 15.57 -11.30 1.28
N LYS A 49 16.33 -12.33 1.66
CA LYS A 49 17.81 -12.32 1.47
C LYS A 49 18.18 -12.14 0.00
N PHE A 50 17.50 -12.81 -0.90
CA PHE A 50 17.75 -12.62 -2.34
C PHE A 50 17.45 -11.18 -2.77
N ASN A 51 16.31 -10.61 -2.37
CA ASN A 51 15.95 -9.24 -2.70
C ASN A 51 16.93 -8.23 -2.05
N TYR A 52 17.28 -8.41 -0.78
CA TYR A 52 18.06 -7.46 0.00
C TYR A 52 19.56 -7.58 -0.24
N ASP A 53 20.12 -8.80 -0.34
CA ASP A 53 21.56 -9.05 -0.46
C ASP A 53 22.03 -9.11 -1.92
N VAL A 54 21.12 -9.39 -2.87
CA VAL A 54 21.48 -9.56 -4.29
C VAL A 54 20.81 -8.50 -5.16
N LEU A 55 19.47 -8.46 -5.22
CA LEU A 55 18.79 -7.55 -6.15
C LEU A 55 18.97 -6.08 -5.76
N ASP A 56 18.89 -5.76 -4.48
CA ASP A 56 19.00 -4.37 -4.05
C ASP A 56 20.40 -3.79 -4.31
N PRO A 57 21.51 -4.37 -3.83
CA PRO A 57 22.84 -3.76 -4.01
C PRO A 57 23.28 -3.66 -5.47
N TYR A 58 22.88 -4.64 -6.32
CA TYR A 58 23.39 -4.71 -7.69
C TYR A 58 22.45 -4.09 -8.73
N ILE A 59 21.16 -3.94 -8.44
CA ILE A 59 20.17 -3.47 -9.39
C ILE A 59 19.36 -2.29 -8.83
N LEU A 60 18.57 -2.51 -7.75
CA LEU A 60 17.60 -1.53 -7.31
C LEU A 60 18.27 -0.28 -6.73
N ARG A 61 19.24 -0.45 -5.86
CA ARG A 61 19.97 0.67 -5.23
C ARG A 61 20.73 1.53 -6.24
N PRO A 62 21.51 1.00 -7.21
CA PRO A 62 22.12 1.82 -8.25
C PRO A 62 21.11 2.62 -9.07
N LEU A 63 19.96 2.00 -9.45
CA LEU A 63 18.88 2.69 -10.16
C LEU A 63 18.26 3.79 -9.30
N ALA A 64 18.00 3.52 -8.02
CA ALA A 64 17.45 4.48 -7.07
C ALA A 64 18.40 5.67 -6.83
N VAL A 65 19.71 5.42 -6.73
CA VAL A 65 20.74 6.48 -6.61
C VAL A 65 20.80 7.31 -7.89
N GLY A 66 20.76 6.66 -9.08
CA GLY A 66 20.66 7.37 -10.36
C GLY A 66 19.41 8.25 -10.43
N TRP A 67 18.28 7.70 -9.99
CA TRP A 67 17.01 8.42 -9.92
C TRP A 67 17.08 9.62 -8.96
N SER A 68 17.60 9.45 -7.76
CA SER A 68 17.73 10.52 -6.77
C SER A 68 18.65 11.66 -7.21
N ASN A 69 19.63 11.36 -8.09
CA ASN A 69 20.54 12.35 -8.68
C ASN A 69 19.96 13.02 -9.94
N THR A 70 18.81 12.54 -10.45
CA THR A 70 18.13 13.16 -11.58
C THR A 70 17.52 14.51 -11.17
N PRO A 71 17.56 15.55 -12.02
CA PRO A 71 16.99 16.85 -11.70
C PRO A 71 15.53 16.73 -11.23
N LYS A 72 15.20 17.36 -10.10
CA LYS A 72 13.86 17.29 -9.49
C LYS A 72 12.69 17.58 -10.43
N PRO A 73 12.77 18.54 -11.38
CA PRO A 73 11.65 18.75 -12.32
C PRO A 73 11.30 17.51 -13.15
N ILE A 74 12.30 16.69 -13.51
CA ILE A 74 12.10 15.46 -14.29
C ILE A 74 11.44 14.38 -13.42
N THR A 75 12.03 14.09 -12.26
CA THR A 75 11.48 13.05 -11.36
C THR A 75 10.11 13.41 -10.83
N SER A 76 9.90 14.69 -10.46
CA SER A 76 8.58 15.19 -10.04
C SER A 76 7.55 15.11 -11.16
N GLY A 77 7.93 15.46 -12.39
CA GLY A 77 7.04 15.35 -13.54
C GLY A 77 6.59 13.91 -13.79
N ILE A 78 7.53 12.97 -13.78
CA ILE A 78 7.21 11.53 -13.92
C ILE A 78 6.33 11.06 -12.77
N ARG A 79 6.69 11.36 -11.52
CA ARG A 79 5.89 11.04 -10.32
C ARG A 79 4.47 11.59 -10.42
N ASN A 80 4.32 12.82 -10.90
CA ASN A 80 3.02 13.45 -11.06
C ASN A 80 2.16 12.74 -12.12
N VAL A 81 2.75 12.34 -13.27
CA VAL A 81 2.04 11.56 -14.30
C VAL A 81 1.58 10.22 -13.73
N LEU A 82 2.48 9.46 -13.09
CA LEU A 82 2.15 8.16 -12.51
C LEU A 82 1.02 8.29 -11.48
N SER A 83 1.16 9.25 -10.55
CA SER A 83 0.14 9.53 -9.54
C SER A 83 -1.20 9.97 -10.15
N ASN A 84 -1.18 10.78 -11.23
CA ASN A 84 -2.39 11.23 -11.90
C ASN A 84 -3.17 10.07 -12.56
N LEU A 85 -2.48 9.01 -13.00
CA LEU A 85 -3.12 7.80 -13.52
C LEU A 85 -3.92 7.05 -12.45
N ASP A 86 -3.55 7.15 -11.17
CA ASP A 86 -4.21 6.47 -10.06
C ASP A 86 -5.32 7.30 -9.39
N GLU A 87 -5.41 8.60 -9.71
CA GLU A 87 -6.42 9.49 -9.12
C GLU A 87 -7.87 9.01 -9.36
N PRO A 88 -8.28 8.53 -10.57
CA PRO A 88 -9.64 8.02 -10.77
C PRO A 88 -9.95 6.76 -9.97
N ALA A 89 -8.98 5.81 -9.87
CA ALA A 89 -9.13 4.63 -9.04
C ALA A 89 -9.31 5.03 -7.56
N SER A 90 -8.48 5.95 -7.08
CA SER A 90 -8.58 6.49 -5.72
C SER A 90 -9.93 7.17 -5.47
N ALA A 91 -10.44 7.95 -6.42
CA ALA A 91 -11.76 8.59 -6.31
C ALA A 91 -12.88 7.54 -6.13
N VAL A 92 -12.88 6.48 -6.93
CA VAL A 92 -13.86 5.38 -6.80
C VAL A 92 -13.70 4.67 -5.45
N ASN A 93 -12.48 4.36 -5.04
CA ASN A 93 -12.20 3.66 -3.80
C ASN A 93 -12.59 4.48 -2.56
N TYR A 94 -12.44 5.81 -2.59
CA TYR A 94 -12.95 6.69 -1.54
C TYR A 94 -14.49 6.72 -1.50
N LEU A 95 -15.16 6.72 -2.65
CA LEU A 95 -16.63 6.61 -2.69
C LEU A 95 -17.09 5.28 -2.11
N LEU A 96 -16.43 4.18 -2.43
CA LEU A 96 -16.74 2.86 -1.88
C LEU A 96 -16.53 2.78 -0.36
N GLN A 97 -15.64 3.61 0.21
CA GLN A 97 -15.43 3.74 1.66
C GLN A 97 -16.38 4.74 2.34
N GLY A 98 -17.32 5.36 1.60
CA GLY A 98 -18.22 6.37 2.14
C GLY A 98 -17.56 7.72 2.43
N GLN A 99 -16.47 8.04 1.73
CA GLN A 99 -15.68 9.27 1.88
C GLN A 99 -15.78 10.15 0.61
N PRO A 100 -16.96 10.79 0.35
CA PRO A 100 -17.19 11.51 -0.90
C PRO A 100 -16.39 12.80 -1.03
N LYS A 101 -15.96 13.41 0.06
CA LYS A 101 -15.14 14.64 0.02
C LYS A 101 -13.77 14.36 -0.60
N GLU A 102 -13.11 13.33 -0.12
CA GLU A 102 -11.81 12.85 -0.60
C GLU A 102 -11.92 12.37 -2.04
N ALA A 103 -12.99 11.66 -2.37
CA ALA A 103 -13.27 11.23 -3.73
C ALA A 103 -13.39 12.41 -4.72
N ILE A 104 -14.07 13.49 -4.34
CA ILE A 104 -14.18 14.70 -5.16
C ILE A 104 -12.82 15.39 -5.31
N VAL A 105 -11.98 15.40 -4.28
CA VAL A 105 -10.62 15.93 -4.38
C VAL A 105 -9.81 15.17 -5.42
N HIS A 106 -9.78 13.83 -5.37
CA HIS A 106 -9.09 12.98 -6.34
C HIS A 106 -9.63 13.18 -7.75
N PHE A 107 -10.94 13.22 -7.94
CA PHE A 107 -11.56 13.47 -9.24
C PHE A 107 -11.16 14.85 -9.82
N ASN A 108 -11.22 15.91 -9.00
CA ASN A 108 -10.85 17.25 -9.44
C ASN A 108 -9.35 17.35 -9.75
N ARG A 109 -8.48 16.73 -8.96
CA ARG A 109 -7.04 16.67 -9.22
C ARG A 109 -6.76 16.01 -10.57
N PHE A 110 -7.36 14.85 -10.81
CA PHE A 110 -7.26 14.18 -12.11
C PHE A 110 -7.68 15.09 -13.27
N TRP A 111 -8.86 15.71 -13.16
CA TRP A 111 -9.39 16.57 -14.21
C TRP A 111 -8.51 17.78 -14.49
N ILE A 112 -8.10 18.49 -13.46
CA ILE A 112 -7.28 19.70 -13.56
C ILE A 112 -5.89 19.35 -14.09
N ASN A 113 -5.23 18.36 -13.53
CA ASN A 113 -3.88 17.98 -13.91
C ASN A 113 -3.83 17.35 -15.31
N SER A 114 -4.85 16.61 -15.70
CA SER A 114 -4.92 16.05 -17.06
C SER A 114 -5.18 17.14 -18.12
N THR A 115 -6.02 18.14 -17.82
CA THR A 115 -6.41 19.19 -18.76
C THR A 115 -5.39 20.32 -18.82
N PHE A 116 -4.99 20.86 -17.68
CA PHE A 116 -4.12 22.03 -17.58
C PHE A 116 -2.67 21.69 -17.22
N GLY A 117 -2.43 20.49 -16.71
CA GLY A 117 -1.12 20.01 -16.27
C GLY A 117 -0.43 19.07 -17.25
N LEU A 118 -0.77 19.09 -18.55
CA LEU A 118 -0.16 18.24 -19.59
C LEU A 118 -0.23 16.75 -19.21
N LEU A 119 -1.45 16.22 -19.05
CA LEU A 119 -1.73 14.83 -18.64
C LEU A 119 -1.12 14.47 -17.26
N GLY A 120 -0.98 15.45 -16.39
CA GLY A 120 -0.46 15.25 -15.04
C GLY A 120 1.03 15.54 -14.87
N LEU A 121 1.76 15.95 -15.93
CA LEU A 121 3.19 16.29 -15.83
C LEU A 121 3.43 17.43 -14.82
N VAL A 122 2.51 18.39 -14.78
CA VAL A 122 2.53 19.52 -13.84
C VAL A 122 1.36 19.38 -12.87
N ASP A 123 1.62 19.45 -11.56
CA ASP A 123 0.58 19.44 -10.53
C ASP A 123 -0.06 20.81 -10.37
N VAL A 124 -0.91 21.19 -11.33
CA VAL A 124 -1.66 22.44 -11.33
C VAL A 124 -2.68 22.47 -10.20
N ALA A 125 -3.30 21.35 -9.88
CA ALA A 125 -4.24 21.24 -8.77
C ALA A 125 -3.56 21.52 -7.42
N GLY A 126 -2.36 20.98 -7.20
CA GLY A 126 -1.55 21.29 -6.03
C GLY A 126 -1.13 22.76 -5.97
N ALA A 127 -0.73 23.34 -7.09
CA ALA A 127 -0.41 24.78 -7.18
C ALA A 127 -1.64 25.67 -6.91
N ALA A 128 -2.85 25.20 -7.19
CA ALA A 128 -4.12 25.85 -6.86
C ALA A 128 -4.58 25.64 -5.40
N GLY A 129 -3.77 24.99 -4.55
CA GLY A 129 -4.06 24.75 -3.14
C GLY A 129 -4.87 23.49 -2.83
N MET A 130 -5.12 22.62 -3.81
CA MET A 130 -5.71 21.30 -3.55
C MET A 130 -4.65 20.36 -2.95
N GLN A 131 -4.79 20.06 -1.66
CA GLN A 131 -3.89 19.12 -1.01
C GLN A 131 -3.99 17.73 -1.65
N LYS A 132 -2.85 17.05 -1.76
CA LYS A 132 -2.80 15.68 -2.24
C LYS A 132 -3.14 14.75 -1.09
N GLU A 133 -4.29 14.10 -1.19
CA GLU A 133 -4.68 13.05 -0.27
C GLU A 133 -3.94 11.74 -0.56
N ASN A 134 -3.93 10.84 0.41
CA ASN A 134 -3.35 9.51 0.21
C ASN A 134 -4.13 8.73 -0.84
N GLN A 135 -3.45 8.16 -1.81
CA GLN A 135 -4.09 7.29 -2.79
C GLN A 135 -4.72 6.07 -2.12
N ARG A 136 -5.87 5.68 -2.61
CA ARG A 136 -6.62 4.52 -2.13
C ARG A 136 -6.71 3.47 -3.22
N GLU A 137 -6.29 2.27 -2.87
CA GLU A 137 -6.44 1.07 -3.69
C GLU A 137 -7.66 0.27 -3.23
N PHE A 138 -8.20 -0.58 -4.08
CA PHE A 138 -9.32 -1.45 -3.73
C PHE A 138 -8.99 -2.41 -2.58
N GLY A 139 -7.73 -2.80 -2.42
CA GLY A 139 -7.26 -3.53 -1.24
C GLY A 139 -7.50 -2.80 0.08
N HIS A 140 -7.39 -1.46 0.08
CA HIS A 140 -7.73 -0.62 1.24
C HIS A 140 -9.24 -0.55 1.48
N VAL A 141 -10.08 -0.60 0.42
CA VAL A 141 -11.54 -0.72 0.56
C VAL A 141 -11.88 -2.02 1.26
N LEU A 142 -11.32 -3.14 0.81
CA LEU A 142 -11.52 -4.44 1.46
C LEU A 142 -11.09 -4.40 2.93
N GLY A 143 -9.96 -3.78 3.24
CA GLY A 143 -9.48 -3.60 4.62
C GLY A 143 -10.42 -2.73 5.47
N HIS A 144 -11.00 -1.68 4.90
CA HIS A 144 -11.99 -0.83 5.56
C HIS A 144 -13.22 -1.64 6.01
N TYR A 145 -13.64 -2.62 5.23
CA TYR A 145 -14.73 -3.54 5.55
C TYR A 145 -14.30 -4.79 6.34
N GLY A 146 -13.08 -4.80 6.88
CA GLY A 146 -12.62 -5.85 7.78
C GLY A 146 -12.08 -7.11 7.10
N VAL A 147 -11.84 -7.08 5.77
CA VAL A 147 -11.19 -8.20 5.08
C VAL A 147 -9.72 -8.24 5.49
N GLY A 148 -9.25 -9.38 5.99
CA GLY A 148 -7.87 -9.62 6.36
C GLY A 148 -6.92 -9.61 5.16
N PHE A 149 -5.62 -9.47 5.42
CA PHE A 149 -4.59 -9.43 4.36
C PHE A 149 -4.47 -10.75 3.57
N GLY A 150 -4.80 -11.88 4.22
CA GLY A 150 -4.45 -13.21 3.74
C GLY A 150 -3.00 -13.56 4.06
N PRO A 151 -2.46 -14.67 3.47
CA PRO A 151 -1.08 -15.08 3.70
C PRO A 151 -0.08 -14.11 3.08
N TYR A 152 0.96 -13.78 3.84
CA TYR A 152 2.06 -12.95 3.37
C TYR A 152 3.04 -13.78 2.55
N VAL A 153 3.47 -13.27 1.39
CA VAL A 153 4.48 -13.88 0.54
C VAL A 153 5.51 -12.83 0.10
N MET A 154 6.79 -13.14 0.28
CA MET A 154 7.89 -12.34 -0.26
C MET A 154 8.22 -12.82 -1.68
N VAL A 155 7.99 -11.96 -2.67
CA VAL A 155 8.22 -12.30 -4.09
C VAL A 155 9.54 -11.70 -4.58
N PRO A 156 10.38 -12.47 -5.29
CA PRO A 156 11.63 -11.96 -5.84
C PRO A 156 11.40 -10.79 -6.81
N GLY A 157 12.10 -9.67 -6.56
CA GLY A 157 12.01 -8.46 -7.38
C GLY A 157 10.72 -7.65 -7.25
N TYR A 158 9.66 -8.25 -6.72
CA TYR A 158 8.38 -7.58 -6.48
C TYR A 158 8.28 -7.02 -5.05
N GLY A 159 8.70 -7.80 -4.05
CA GLY A 159 8.60 -7.44 -2.65
C GLY A 159 7.44 -8.12 -1.93
N SER A 160 6.76 -7.39 -1.04
CA SER A 160 5.63 -7.88 -0.25
C SER A 160 4.40 -8.13 -1.11
N PHE A 161 3.84 -9.32 -1.03
CA PHE A 161 2.59 -9.73 -1.66
C PHE A 161 1.59 -10.16 -0.59
N THR A 162 0.37 -9.65 -0.67
CA THR A 162 -0.78 -10.12 0.11
C THR A 162 -2.02 -10.19 -0.78
N PRO A 163 -2.82 -11.27 -0.71
CA PRO A 163 -3.99 -11.42 -1.57
C PRO A 163 -4.93 -10.21 -1.56
N ARG A 164 -5.18 -9.63 -0.39
CA ARG A 164 -6.05 -8.46 -0.28
C ARG A 164 -5.56 -7.29 -1.12
N GLN A 165 -4.28 -6.95 -1.01
CA GLN A 165 -3.73 -5.76 -1.64
C GLN A 165 -3.50 -5.97 -3.13
N ASP A 166 -2.92 -7.11 -3.49
CA ASP A 166 -2.53 -7.37 -4.88
C ASP A 166 -3.73 -7.72 -5.78
N ILE A 167 -4.72 -8.47 -5.25
CA ILE A 167 -5.99 -8.68 -5.97
C ILE A 167 -6.76 -7.35 -6.07
N GLY A 168 -6.68 -6.51 -5.02
CA GLY A 168 -7.21 -5.16 -5.06
C GLY A 168 -6.62 -4.33 -6.19
N GLY A 169 -5.30 -4.34 -6.36
CA GLY A 169 -4.60 -3.66 -7.45
C GLY A 169 -5.03 -4.15 -8.85
N LEU A 170 -5.37 -5.44 -9.00
CA LEU A 170 -5.95 -5.94 -10.25
C LEU A 170 -7.32 -5.32 -10.54
N VAL A 171 -8.14 -5.08 -9.53
CA VAL A 171 -9.42 -4.37 -9.69
C VAL A 171 -9.16 -2.93 -10.10
N ASP A 172 -8.23 -2.24 -9.45
CA ASP A 172 -7.88 -0.85 -9.79
C ASP A 172 -7.40 -0.72 -11.23
N SER A 173 -6.67 -1.72 -11.74
CA SER A 173 -6.22 -1.74 -13.14
C SER A 173 -7.35 -1.78 -14.17
N THR A 174 -8.58 -2.08 -13.76
CA THR A 174 -9.76 -2.05 -14.64
C THR A 174 -10.38 -0.66 -14.81
N TYR A 175 -10.02 0.31 -13.97
CA TYR A 175 -10.52 1.67 -14.08
C TYR A 175 -9.74 2.49 -15.13
N VAL A 176 -10.46 3.37 -15.83
CA VAL A 176 -9.84 4.32 -16.77
C VAL A 176 -9.11 5.40 -15.95
N PRO A 177 -7.88 5.78 -16.31
CA PRO A 177 -7.13 5.44 -17.54
C PRO A 177 -6.28 4.17 -17.44
N LEU A 178 -6.13 3.54 -16.28
CA LEU A 178 -5.27 2.36 -16.09
C LEU A 178 -5.63 1.21 -17.03
N ALA A 179 -6.93 0.97 -17.24
CA ALA A 179 -7.43 -0.05 -18.16
C ALA A 179 -7.00 0.14 -19.63
N LEU A 180 -6.58 1.35 -20.00
CA LEU A 180 -6.13 1.67 -21.35
C LEU A 180 -4.61 1.54 -21.52
N ILE A 181 -3.88 1.31 -20.42
CA ILE A 181 -2.44 1.14 -20.46
C ILE A 181 -2.12 -0.25 -21.00
N THR A 182 -1.18 -0.32 -21.95
CA THR A 182 -0.71 -1.62 -22.44
C THR A 182 -0.02 -2.41 -21.33
N PRO A 183 0.03 -3.76 -21.40
CA PRO A 183 0.74 -4.57 -20.39
C PRO A 183 2.19 -4.10 -20.15
N TRP A 184 2.91 -3.71 -21.20
CA TRP A 184 4.27 -3.16 -21.08
C TRP A 184 4.29 -1.80 -20.40
N GLY A 185 3.27 -0.97 -20.61
CA GLY A 185 3.09 0.30 -19.91
C GLY A 185 2.84 0.09 -18.42
N SER A 186 2.04 -0.91 -18.05
CA SER A 186 1.81 -1.26 -16.64
C SER A 186 3.09 -1.76 -15.96
N VAL A 187 3.89 -2.58 -16.66
CA VAL A 187 5.21 -3.00 -16.15
C VAL A 187 6.15 -1.79 -15.98
N ALA A 188 6.16 -0.87 -16.95
CA ALA A 188 6.99 0.34 -16.86
C ALA A 188 6.54 1.25 -15.71
N LYS A 189 5.23 1.44 -15.52
CA LYS A 189 4.66 2.18 -14.39
C LYS A 189 5.12 1.57 -13.08
N TRP A 190 4.90 0.28 -12.88
CA TRP A 190 5.31 -0.45 -11.67
C TRP A 190 6.82 -0.32 -11.41
N ALA A 191 7.67 -0.49 -12.44
CA ALA A 191 9.11 -0.39 -12.29
C ALA A 191 9.56 1.02 -11.89
N LEU A 192 8.98 2.08 -12.49
CA LEU A 192 9.27 3.47 -12.15
C LEU A 192 8.83 3.80 -10.73
N GLU A 193 7.67 3.37 -10.31
CA GLU A 193 7.17 3.53 -8.93
C GLU A 193 8.05 2.79 -7.92
N GLY A 194 8.51 1.59 -8.27
CA GLY A 194 9.44 0.82 -7.44
C GLY A 194 10.80 1.52 -7.27
N ILE A 195 11.36 2.06 -8.36
CA ILE A 195 12.61 2.82 -8.32
C ILE A 195 12.44 4.11 -7.50
N ASP A 196 11.35 4.83 -7.70
CA ASP A 196 11.03 6.07 -6.99
C ASP A 196 10.86 5.81 -5.48
N SER A 197 10.08 4.78 -5.11
CA SER A 197 9.91 4.36 -3.70
C SER A 197 11.23 3.91 -3.07
N ARG A 198 12.09 3.21 -3.84
CA ARG A 198 13.41 2.82 -3.35
C ARG A 198 14.35 4.02 -3.17
N ALA A 199 14.23 5.04 -4.05
CA ALA A 199 14.98 6.28 -3.92
C ALA A 199 14.58 7.06 -2.65
N ASP A 200 13.29 7.13 -2.35
CA ASP A 200 12.75 7.74 -1.13
C ASP A 200 13.13 6.94 0.16
N ALA A 201 13.56 5.69 0.02
CA ALA A 201 13.98 4.85 1.14
C ALA A 201 15.52 4.78 1.34
N LEU A 202 16.32 5.46 0.52
CA LEU A 202 17.78 5.39 0.61
C LEU A 202 18.33 5.87 1.97
N ASP A 203 17.73 6.87 2.56
CA ASP A 203 18.09 7.41 3.89
C ASP A 203 17.78 6.43 5.04
N LYS A 204 16.90 5.45 4.80
CA LYS A 204 16.49 4.43 5.76
C LYS A 204 17.32 3.15 5.70
N ASP A 205 18.29 3.06 4.77
CA ASP A 205 19.18 1.89 4.65
C ASP A 205 19.85 1.52 5.97
N ALA A 206 20.25 2.52 6.75
CA ALA A 206 20.90 2.31 8.04
C ALA A 206 19.98 1.61 9.06
N LEU A 207 18.67 1.89 9.01
CA LEU A 207 17.67 1.24 9.87
C LEU A 207 17.60 -0.27 9.60
N LEU A 208 17.53 -0.65 8.33
CA LEU A 208 17.48 -2.06 7.93
C LEU A 208 18.81 -2.79 8.26
N ARG A 209 19.97 -2.15 8.00
CA ARG A 209 21.28 -2.74 8.25
C ARG A 209 21.58 -2.95 9.73
N ASN A 210 21.12 -2.03 10.58
CA ASN A 210 21.37 -2.08 12.02
C ASN A 210 20.27 -2.84 12.78
N SER A 211 19.22 -3.32 12.08
CA SER A 211 18.17 -4.12 12.69
C SER A 211 18.69 -5.52 13.05
N PRO A 212 18.35 -6.04 14.23
CA PRO A 212 18.61 -7.44 14.58
C PRO A 212 17.97 -8.44 13.61
N ASP A 213 16.83 -8.09 13.03
CA ASP A 213 16.12 -8.86 12.03
C ASP A 213 15.49 -7.93 10.99
N SER A 214 16.20 -7.73 9.87
CA SER A 214 15.76 -6.85 8.78
C SER A 214 14.51 -7.35 8.05
N TYR A 215 14.29 -8.69 8.02
CA TYR A 215 13.08 -9.27 7.43
C TYR A 215 11.84 -8.89 8.24
N ILE A 216 11.88 -9.12 9.54
CA ILE A 216 10.77 -8.80 10.44
C ILE A 216 10.49 -7.29 10.39
N LEU A 217 11.54 -6.46 10.48
CA LEU A 217 11.38 -5.00 10.40
C LEU A 217 10.68 -4.57 9.11
N PHE A 218 11.08 -5.12 7.96
CA PHE A 218 10.49 -4.78 6.67
C PHE A 218 9.04 -5.27 6.56
N ARG A 219 8.76 -6.52 6.94
CA ARG A 219 7.42 -7.11 6.95
C ARG A 219 6.46 -6.30 7.82
N ASP A 220 6.88 -6.01 9.03
CA ASP A 220 6.04 -5.29 10.00
C ASP A 220 5.81 -3.85 9.58
N ALA A 221 6.82 -3.18 8.99
CA ALA A 221 6.66 -1.84 8.40
C ALA A 221 5.63 -1.85 7.25
N TYR A 222 5.61 -2.89 6.41
CA TYR A 222 4.60 -3.05 5.37
C TYR A 222 3.19 -3.11 5.97
N PHE A 223 2.95 -3.99 6.95
CA PHE A 223 1.62 -4.12 7.56
C PHE A 223 1.20 -2.86 8.32
N GLN A 224 2.12 -2.22 9.02
CA GLN A 224 1.85 -0.95 9.71
C GLN A 224 1.45 0.15 8.72
N ASN A 225 2.15 0.27 7.60
CA ASN A 225 1.82 1.23 6.55
C ASN A 225 0.43 0.95 5.95
N GLN A 226 0.12 -0.30 5.64
CA GLN A 226 -1.18 -0.68 5.10
C GLN A 226 -2.32 -0.39 6.09
N ASN A 227 -2.13 -0.70 7.36
CA ASN A 227 -3.11 -0.40 8.42
C ASN A 227 -3.27 1.11 8.64
N PHE A 228 -2.17 1.88 8.60
CA PHE A 228 -2.19 3.34 8.68
C PHE A 228 -3.02 3.95 7.55
N ILE A 229 -2.83 3.47 6.32
CA ILE A 229 -3.62 3.92 5.18
C ILE A 229 -5.11 3.59 5.39
N VAL A 230 -5.46 2.34 5.74
CA VAL A 230 -6.85 1.91 5.96
C VAL A 230 -7.53 2.73 7.08
N SER A 231 -6.80 3.07 8.14
CA SER A 231 -7.31 3.88 9.27
C SER A 231 -7.50 5.37 8.95
N GLY A 232 -7.21 5.81 7.71
CA GLY A 232 -7.30 7.22 7.32
C GLY A 232 -6.14 8.07 7.84
N GLY A 233 -4.95 7.48 7.98
CA GLY A 233 -3.76 8.19 8.46
C GLY A 233 -3.71 8.36 9.97
N ARG A 234 -4.57 7.65 10.71
CA ARG A 234 -4.51 7.62 12.17
C ARG A 234 -3.53 6.53 12.58
N ALA A 235 -2.50 6.90 13.36
CA ALA A 235 -1.72 5.89 14.05
C ALA A 235 -2.67 5.01 14.89
N PRO A 236 -2.45 3.69 14.95
CA PRO A 236 -3.19 2.87 15.91
C PRO A 236 -3.03 3.53 17.27
N THR A 237 -4.11 3.99 17.84
CA THR A 237 -4.12 4.35 19.26
C THR A 237 -3.83 3.05 19.97
N THR A 238 -2.59 2.85 20.39
CA THR A 238 -2.32 2.01 21.53
C THR A 238 -3.02 2.73 22.67
N GLU A 239 -4.30 2.45 22.88
CA GLU A 239 -4.91 2.69 24.19
C GLU A 239 -4.07 1.88 25.15
N ASN A 240 -3.12 2.57 25.78
CA ASN A 240 -2.43 1.99 26.93
C ASN A 240 -3.54 1.77 27.97
N PRO A 241 -3.94 0.53 28.27
CA PRO A 241 -5.01 0.26 29.24
C PRO A 241 -4.68 0.88 30.60
N ASN A 242 -3.42 1.23 30.84
CA ASN A 242 -2.94 1.90 32.04
C ASN A 242 -2.85 3.43 31.91
N ALA A 243 -3.24 4.01 30.76
CA ALA A 243 -3.19 5.47 30.60
C ALA A 243 -4.15 6.17 31.59
N LYS A 244 -5.25 5.50 31.93
CA LYS A 244 -6.20 6.02 32.93
C LYS A 244 -5.62 5.94 34.35
N GLU A 245 -5.00 4.81 34.71
CA GLU A 245 -4.29 4.66 35.99
C GLU A 245 -3.09 5.59 36.09
N LEU A 246 -2.38 5.84 34.98
CA LEU A 246 -1.25 6.78 34.96
C LEU A 246 -1.70 8.24 35.15
N ASN A 247 -2.81 8.63 34.54
CA ASN A 247 -3.38 9.95 34.72
C ASN A 247 -3.96 10.13 36.15
N ASP A 248 -4.63 9.09 36.68
CA ASP A 248 -5.14 9.12 38.06
C ASP A 248 -3.98 9.24 39.10
N VAL A 249 -2.82 8.62 38.82
CA VAL A 249 -1.61 8.74 39.68
C VAL A 249 -0.96 10.13 39.53
N ILE A 250 -0.99 10.74 38.35
CA ILE A 250 -0.43 12.09 38.11
C ILE A 250 -1.30 13.12 38.82
N ASP A 251 -2.63 12.98 38.78
CA ASP A 251 -3.57 13.88 39.43
C ASP A 251 -3.55 13.75 40.99
N GLU A 252 -3.02 12.64 41.55
CA GLU A 252 -2.81 12.47 43.00
C GLU A 252 -1.49 13.10 43.50
N ILE A 253 -0.58 13.49 42.62
CA ILE A 253 0.76 14.04 42.96
C ILE A 253 0.79 15.58 42.88
N ASP A 254 -0.20 16.21 42.24
CA ASP A 254 -0.38 17.67 42.18
C ASP A 254 -1.38 18.16 43.26
#